data_37264595a6c1eb485583814f3c9098a4
#
_entry.id   37264595a6c1eb485583814f3c9098a4
#
_cell.length_a   1.000
_cell.length_b   1.000
_cell.length_c   1.000
_cell.angle_alpha   90.00
_cell.angle_beta   90.00
_cell.angle_gamma   90.00
#
_symmetry.space_group_name_H-M   'P 1'
#
loop_
_entity.id
_entity.type
_entity.pdbx_description
1 polymer ?
#
loop_
_entity_poly.entity_id
_entity_poly.type
_entity_poly.pdbx_seq_one_letter_code
_entity_poly.pdbx_strand_id
1 'polypeptide(L)'
;INEMIVNPKQGLNTLYISPLKALANDIERNLSKPIKEMELNIRLETRTGDTKQSKKNNQKYDPPNFLMTTPESFILILSWESASIFFQNLRYLIIDEIHTLVNDKRGDLLSLGISRLCHINKKIKKIGLSATVSEPNLILKWLNSGNQLNVKSSIIKQEWLLNPEIKLPKTKKQIPWSGHSGIFALDEILKIITENKTTIVFVNTRAQSEILFQEIWRINENNLPIALHHGSLSKEQR
;
A
#
# COMPACT_ATOMS: atom_id res chain seq x y z
N ILE A 1 -0.07 -4.32 -17.91
CA ILE A 1 0.07 -3.45 -19.10
C ILE A 1 0.23 -4.32 -20.34
N ASN A 2 1.20 -5.22 -20.43
CA ASN A 2 1.44 -6.05 -21.63
C ASN A 2 0.17 -6.78 -22.11
N GLU A 3 -0.60 -7.37 -21.19
CA GLU A 3 -1.88 -8.04 -21.53
C GLU A 3 -2.92 -7.07 -22.15
N MET A 4 -2.93 -5.81 -21.69
CA MET A 4 -3.84 -4.79 -22.24
C MET A 4 -3.43 -4.35 -23.65
N ILE A 5 -2.13 -4.41 -23.97
CA ILE A 5 -1.60 -4.10 -25.30
C ILE A 5 -1.93 -5.24 -26.27
N VAL A 6 -1.65 -6.48 -25.86
CA VAL A 6 -1.82 -7.67 -26.72
C VAL A 6 -3.30 -7.99 -26.95
N ASN A 7 -4.13 -7.80 -25.92
CA ASN A 7 -5.56 -8.11 -25.94
C ASN A 7 -6.39 -6.90 -25.49
N PRO A 8 -6.44 -5.83 -26.28
CA PRO A 8 -7.17 -4.62 -25.90
C PRO A 8 -8.66 -4.91 -25.75
N LYS A 9 -9.21 -4.53 -24.59
CA LYS A 9 -10.65 -4.61 -24.30
C LYS A 9 -11.12 -3.29 -23.74
N GLN A 10 -12.34 -2.90 -24.11
CA GLN A 10 -12.99 -1.76 -23.49
C GLN A 10 -13.39 -2.07 -22.04
N GLY A 11 -13.37 -1.06 -21.20
CA GLY A 11 -13.75 -1.14 -19.80
C GLY A 11 -12.64 -1.64 -18.88
N LEU A 12 -13.01 -2.01 -17.68
CA LEU A 12 -12.07 -2.35 -16.61
C LEU A 12 -11.41 -3.71 -16.83
N ASN A 13 -10.10 -3.70 -17.03
CA ASN A 13 -9.27 -4.90 -17.16
C ASN A 13 -8.58 -5.27 -15.84
N THR A 14 -8.04 -4.29 -15.14
CA THR A 14 -7.29 -4.49 -13.90
C THR A 14 -7.82 -3.59 -12.79
N LEU A 15 -8.10 -4.20 -11.65
CA LEU A 15 -8.42 -3.52 -10.41
C LEU A 15 -7.25 -3.68 -9.43
N TYR A 16 -6.71 -2.56 -8.97
CA TYR A 16 -5.63 -2.50 -8.00
C TYR A 16 -6.15 -1.92 -6.69
N ILE A 17 -6.09 -2.70 -5.62
CA ILE A 17 -6.57 -2.30 -4.30
C ILE A 17 -5.38 -2.05 -3.39
N SER A 18 -5.26 -0.82 -2.91
CA SER A 18 -4.23 -0.41 -1.94
C SER A 18 -4.87 -0.04 -0.61
N PRO A 19 -4.28 -0.42 0.53
CA PRO A 19 -4.80 -0.05 1.85
C PRO A 19 -4.72 1.45 2.14
N LEU A 20 -3.84 2.18 1.44
CA LEU A 20 -3.60 3.60 1.63
C LEU A 20 -3.84 4.39 0.34
N LYS A 21 -4.55 5.52 0.45
CA LYS A 21 -4.81 6.43 -0.66
C LYS A 21 -3.52 6.99 -1.29
N ALA A 22 -2.51 7.27 -0.45
CA ALA A 22 -1.22 7.78 -0.91
C ALA A 22 -0.52 6.79 -1.85
N LEU A 23 -0.48 5.50 -1.48
CA LEU A 23 0.10 4.45 -2.31
C LEU A 23 -0.62 4.32 -3.65
N ALA A 24 -1.96 4.38 -3.66
CA ALA A 24 -2.72 4.35 -4.91
C ALA A 24 -2.34 5.49 -5.86
N ASN A 25 -2.14 6.71 -5.33
CA ASN A 25 -1.74 7.87 -6.11
C ASN A 25 -0.29 7.76 -6.61
N ASP A 26 0.62 7.21 -5.80
CA ASP A 26 2.02 7.03 -6.20
C ASP A 26 2.15 5.99 -7.32
N ILE A 27 1.38 4.91 -7.26
CA ILE A 27 1.34 3.92 -8.32
C ILE A 27 0.73 4.51 -9.61
N GLU A 28 -0.34 5.34 -9.49
CA GLU A 28 -0.88 6.06 -10.65
C GLU A 28 0.21 6.89 -11.32
N ARG A 29 0.99 7.63 -10.54
CA ARG A 29 2.08 8.45 -11.04
C ARG A 29 3.17 7.63 -11.71
N ASN A 30 3.60 6.55 -11.06
CA ASN A 30 4.68 5.68 -11.54
C ASN A 30 4.30 4.93 -12.83
N LEU A 31 3.04 4.54 -12.99
CA LEU A 31 2.56 3.86 -14.19
C LEU A 31 2.18 4.84 -15.30
N SER A 32 1.74 6.05 -14.98
CA SER A 32 1.34 7.05 -15.97
C SER A 32 2.50 7.51 -16.86
N LYS A 33 3.71 7.59 -16.28
CA LYS A 33 4.90 8.03 -17.03
C LYS A 33 5.24 7.07 -18.17
N PRO A 34 5.50 5.76 -17.95
CA PRO A 34 5.81 4.83 -19.01
C PRO A 34 4.64 4.66 -20.02
N ILE A 35 3.38 4.70 -19.56
CA ILE A 35 2.22 4.63 -20.44
C ILE A 35 2.23 5.78 -21.45
N LYS A 36 2.54 7.01 -21.01
CA LYS A 36 2.64 8.18 -21.87
C LYS A 36 3.87 8.13 -22.78
N GLU A 37 5.04 7.77 -22.24
CA GLU A 37 6.28 7.69 -23.03
C GLU A 37 6.22 6.64 -24.13
N MET A 38 5.45 5.56 -23.91
CA MET A 38 5.24 4.51 -24.91
C MET A 38 3.99 4.73 -25.77
N GLU A 39 3.31 5.87 -25.64
CA GLU A 39 2.08 6.24 -26.35
C GLU A 39 0.98 5.16 -26.31
N LEU A 40 0.86 4.48 -25.16
CA LEU A 40 -0.10 3.39 -25.01
C LEU A 40 -1.52 3.94 -24.80
N ASN A 41 -2.48 3.41 -25.55
CA ASN A 41 -3.90 3.74 -25.36
C ASN A 41 -4.50 2.99 -24.15
N ILE A 42 -3.96 3.25 -22.96
CA ILE A 42 -4.39 2.68 -21.69
C ILE A 42 -4.80 3.82 -20.75
N ARG A 43 -6.06 3.83 -20.35
CA ARG A 43 -6.58 4.78 -19.39
C ARG A 43 -6.44 4.24 -17.98
N LEU A 44 -5.65 4.96 -17.18
CA LEU A 44 -5.31 4.64 -15.81
C LEU A 44 -5.88 5.71 -14.90
N GLU A 45 -6.67 5.33 -13.89
CA GLU A 45 -7.33 6.27 -12.99
C GLU A 45 -7.36 5.77 -11.55
N THR A 46 -7.42 6.73 -10.61
CA THR A 46 -7.61 6.45 -9.19
C THR A 46 -9.03 6.82 -8.75
N ARG A 47 -9.63 5.96 -7.90
CA ARG A 47 -10.89 6.19 -7.22
C ARG A 47 -10.75 5.92 -5.73
N THR A 48 -10.79 7.00 -4.95
CA THR A 48 -10.74 6.96 -3.48
C THR A 48 -11.84 7.83 -2.90
N GLY A 49 -11.93 7.92 -1.57
CA GLY A 49 -12.84 8.86 -0.91
C GLY A 49 -12.70 10.29 -1.42
N ASP A 50 -11.47 10.72 -1.72
CA ASP A 50 -11.12 12.10 -2.09
C ASP A 50 -11.32 12.41 -3.59
N THR A 51 -11.64 11.41 -4.40
CA THR A 51 -11.92 11.60 -5.84
C THR A 51 -13.19 12.44 -6.03
N LYS A 52 -13.14 13.48 -6.86
CA LYS A 52 -14.27 14.37 -7.16
C LYS A 52 -15.48 13.57 -7.66
N GLN A 53 -16.70 13.98 -7.27
CA GLN A 53 -17.92 13.26 -7.61
C GLN A 53 -18.17 13.19 -9.13
N SER A 54 -17.82 14.24 -9.88
CA SER A 54 -17.89 14.24 -11.35
C SER A 54 -17.03 13.13 -11.96
N LYS A 55 -15.77 12.98 -11.49
CA LYS A 55 -14.88 11.90 -11.94
C LYS A 55 -15.42 10.52 -11.56
N LYS A 56 -15.97 10.38 -10.34
CA LYS A 56 -16.61 9.14 -9.89
C LYS A 56 -17.79 8.74 -10.78
N ASN A 57 -18.60 9.70 -11.21
CA ASN A 57 -19.72 9.47 -12.11
C ASN A 57 -19.24 9.04 -13.50
N ASN A 58 -18.25 9.75 -14.07
CA ASN A 58 -17.67 9.37 -15.35
C ASN A 58 -17.12 7.94 -15.34
N GLN A 59 -16.36 7.57 -14.31
CA GLN A 59 -15.84 6.22 -14.14
C GLN A 59 -16.90 5.13 -14.10
N LYS A 60 -18.12 5.46 -13.63
CA LYS A 60 -19.24 4.51 -13.56
C LYS A 60 -19.75 4.15 -14.96
N TYR A 61 -19.86 5.14 -15.86
CA TYR A 61 -20.41 4.96 -17.20
C TYR A 61 -19.36 4.61 -18.25
N ASP A 62 -18.13 5.09 -18.03
CA ASP A 62 -16.97 4.85 -18.89
C ASP A 62 -15.77 4.39 -18.03
N PRO A 63 -15.69 3.09 -17.68
CA PRO A 63 -14.64 2.57 -16.82
C PRO A 63 -13.25 2.68 -17.44
N PRO A 64 -12.21 3.07 -16.66
CA PRO A 64 -10.82 3.01 -17.12
C PRO A 64 -10.36 1.57 -17.32
N ASN A 65 -9.28 1.38 -18.08
CA ASN A 65 -8.69 0.04 -18.27
C ASN A 65 -8.02 -0.46 -16.98
N PHE A 66 -7.43 0.44 -16.20
CA PHE A 66 -6.78 0.18 -14.94
C PHE A 66 -7.32 1.13 -13.87
N LEU A 67 -7.93 0.59 -12.83
CA LEU A 67 -8.49 1.36 -11.72
C LEU A 67 -7.74 1.04 -10.43
N MET A 68 -7.16 2.08 -9.81
CA MET A 68 -6.62 2.00 -8.45
C MET A 68 -7.65 2.48 -7.45
N THR A 69 -7.81 1.75 -6.36
CA THR A 69 -8.85 2.06 -5.36
C THR A 69 -8.44 1.61 -3.95
N THR A 70 -9.26 1.94 -2.96
CA THR A 70 -9.15 1.42 -1.59
C THR A 70 -10.21 0.35 -1.34
N PRO A 71 -10.03 -0.51 -0.30
CA PRO A 71 -11.02 -1.52 0.06
C PRO A 71 -12.44 -0.96 0.19
N GLU A 72 -12.59 0.18 0.86
CA GLU A 72 -13.90 0.82 1.08
C GLU A 72 -14.55 1.28 -0.24
N SER A 73 -13.76 1.92 -1.11
CA SER A 73 -14.26 2.37 -2.41
C SER A 73 -14.62 1.20 -3.32
N PHE A 74 -13.89 0.10 -3.25
CA PHE A 74 -14.21 -1.13 -3.97
C PHE A 74 -15.57 -1.70 -3.56
N ILE A 75 -15.87 -1.77 -2.26
CA ILE A 75 -17.18 -2.23 -1.76
C ILE A 75 -18.31 -1.32 -2.25
N LEU A 76 -18.08 -0.01 -2.29
CA LEU A 76 -19.07 0.95 -2.84
C LEU A 76 -19.31 0.71 -4.34
N ILE A 77 -18.28 0.35 -5.11
CA ILE A 77 -18.46 -0.01 -6.54
C ILE A 77 -19.27 -1.30 -6.67
N LEU A 78 -18.98 -2.29 -5.82
CA LEU A 78 -19.73 -3.56 -5.81
C LEU A 78 -21.21 -3.41 -5.43
N SER A 79 -21.57 -2.35 -4.71
CA SER A 79 -22.97 -2.09 -4.34
C SER A 79 -23.81 -1.48 -5.49
N TRP A 80 -23.19 -1.12 -6.63
CA TRP A 80 -23.95 -0.59 -7.76
C TRP A 80 -24.79 -1.66 -8.43
N GLU A 81 -25.95 -1.27 -8.93
CA GLU A 81 -26.79 -2.13 -9.77
C GLU A 81 -26.05 -2.60 -11.03
N SER A 82 -25.19 -1.71 -11.59
CA SER A 82 -24.37 -1.98 -12.76
C SER A 82 -23.05 -2.72 -12.46
N ALA A 83 -22.83 -3.20 -11.24
CA ALA A 83 -21.56 -3.83 -10.85
C ALA A 83 -21.19 -5.03 -11.75
N SER A 84 -22.18 -5.83 -12.17
CA SER A 84 -21.95 -6.97 -13.07
C SER A 84 -21.40 -6.52 -14.43
N ILE A 85 -21.92 -5.44 -14.99
CA ILE A 85 -21.46 -4.86 -16.26
C ILE A 85 -20.07 -4.22 -16.06
N PHE A 86 -19.89 -3.48 -14.95
CA PHE A 86 -18.63 -2.81 -14.65
C PHE A 86 -17.46 -3.78 -14.54
N PHE A 87 -17.64 -4.95 -13.92
CA PHE A 87 -16.61 -5.95 -13.70
C PHE A 87 -16.58 -7.10 -14.74
N GLN A 88 -17.41 -7.07 -15.78
CA GLN A 88 -17.50 -8.17 -16.75
C GLN A 88 -16.19 -8.48 -17.47
N ASN A 89 -15.38 -7.46 -17.76
CA ASN A 89 -14.11 -7.57 -18.49
C ASN A 89 -12.89 -7.62 -17.56
N LEU A 90 -13.11 -7.60 -16.23
CA LEU A 90 -12.03 -7.64 -15.24
C LEU A 90 -11.26 -8.96 -15.33
N ARG A 91 -9.95 -8.88 -15.53
CA ARG A 91 -9.05 -10.04 -15.58
C ARG A 91 -8.18 -10.17 -14.36
N TYR A 92 -7.71 -9.06 -13.82
CA TYR A 92 -6.76 -9.01 -12.74
C TYR A 92 -7.30 -8.22 -11.56
N LEU A 93 -7.28 -8.85 -10.39
CA LEU A 93 -7.44 -8.20 -9.10
C LEU A 93 -6.10 -8.24 -8.38
N ILE A 94 -5.49 -7.08 -8.18
CA ILE A 94 -4.23 -6.93 -7.47
C ILE A 94 -4.52 -6.31 -6.11
N ILE A 95 -4.04 -6.93 -5.05
CA ILE A 95 -4.17 -6.46 -3.67
C ILE A 95 -2.79 -6.18 -3.13
N ASP A 96 -2.52 -4.93 -2.88
CA ASP A 96 -1.23 -4.45 -2.38
C ASP A 96 -1.20 -4.47 -0.86
N GLU A 97 0.02 -4.62 -0.31
CA GLU A 97 0.27 -4.70 1.14
C GLU A 97 -0.73 -5.65 1.85
N ILE A 98 -1.02 -6.79 1.21
CA ILE A 98 -2.08 -7.72 1.64
C ILE A 98 -1.90 -8.16 3.09
N HIS A 99 -0.66 -8.22 3.60
CA HIS A 99 -0.35 -8.58 4.99
C HIS A 99 -0.99 -7.63 6.02
N THR A 100 -1.22 -6.36 5.64
CA THR A 100 -1.86 -5.39 6.53
C THR A 100 -3.37 -5.57 6.63
N LEU A 101 -3.95 -6.31 5.69
CA LEU A 101 -5.40 -6.51 5.57
C LEU A 101 -5.86 -7.84 6.18
N VAL A 102 -5.05 -8.90 6.11
CA VAL A 102 -5.49 -10.28 6.45
C VAL A 102 -5.99 -10.43 7.90
N ASN A 103 -5.51 -9.62 8.83
CA ASN A 103 -5.88 -9.69 10.25
C ASN A 103 -6.67 -8.45 10.72
N ASP A 104 -7.26 -7.69 9.80
CA ASP A 104 -7.99 -6.47 10.12
C ASP A 104 -9.45 -6.53 9.63
N LYS A 105 -10.35 -5.81 10.28
CA LYS A 105 -11.77 -5.67 9.88
C LYS A 105 -11.94 -5.18 8.44
N ARG A 106 -10.99 -4.37 7.94
CA ARG A 106 -10.96 -3.94 6.55
C ARG A 106 -10.71 -5.11 5.60
N GLY A 107 -9.89 -6.06 6.03
CA GLY A 107 -9.63 -7.29 5.29
C GLY A 107 -10.82 -8.23 5.27
N ASP A 108 -11.59 -8.33 6.36
CA ASP A 108 -12.82 -9.11 6.39
C ASP A 108 -13.84 -8.54 5.38
N LEU A 109 -14.02 -7.21 5.37
CA LEU A 109 -14.87 -6.53 4.41
C LEU A 109 -14.40 -6.76 2.96
N LEU A 110 -13.09 -6.69 2.73
CA LEU A 110 -12.49 -6.94 1.42
C LEU A 110 -12.71 -8.38 0.97
N SER A 111 -12.55 -9.35 1.88
CA SER A 111 -12.78 -10.79 1.60
C SER A 111 -14.22 -11.06 1.15
N LEU A 112 -15.20 -10.46 1.82
CA LEU A 112 -16.61 -10.52 1.40
C LEU A 112 -16.83 -9.91 0.01
N GLY A 113 -16.19 -8.76 -0.25
CA GLY A 113 -16.23 -8.12 -1.56
C GLY A 113 -15.59 -8.99 -2.66
N ILE A 114 -14.45 -9.61 -2.39
CA ILE A 114 -13.78 -10.53 -3.32
C ILE A 114 -14.69 -11.72 -3.63
N SER A 115 -15.33 -12.29 -2.61
CA SER A 115 -16.26 -13.41 -2.79
C SER A 115 -17.40 -13.02 -3.72
N ARG A 116 -18.05 -11.85 -3.49
CA ARG A 116 -19.09 -11.32 -4.37
C ARG A 116 -18.58 -11.07 -5.80
N LEU A 117 -17.37 -10.49 -5.92
CA LEU A 117 -16.75 -10.24 -7.23
C LEU A 117 -16.52 -11.56 -7.99
N CYS A 118 -16.10 -12.63 -7.31
CA CYS A 118 -15.92 -13.96 -7.91
C CYS A 118 -17.26 -14.58 -8.38
N HIS A 119 -18.38 -14.24 -7.78
CA HIS A 119 -19.70 -14.63 -8.30
C HIS A 119 -20.06 -13.88 -9.58
N ILE A 120 -19.70 -12.59 -9.67
CA ILE A 120 -19.94 -11.75 -10.86
C ILE A 120 -19.04 -12.22 -12.02
N ASN A 121 -17.76 -12.48 -11.74
CA ASN A 121 -16.79 -12.86 -12.75
C ASN A 121 -15.86 -13.96 -12.23
N LYS A 122 -16.06 -15.19 -12.71
CA LYS A 122 -15.32 -16.40 -12.27
C LYS A 122 -13.90 -16.50 -12.84
N LYS A 123 -13.54 -15.67 -13.82
CA LYS A 123 -12.26 -15.78 -14.57
C LYS A 123 -11.16 -14.85 -14.04
N ILE A 124 -11.38 -14.20 -12.91
CA ILE A 124 -10.44 -13.23 -12.34
C ILE A 124 -9.20 -13.94 -11.78
N LYS A 125 -8.03 -13.47 -12.21
CA LYS A 125 -6.76 -13.82 -11.57
C LYS A 125 -6.51 -12.89 -10.40
N LYS A 126 -6.31 -13.44 -9.21
CA LYS A 126 -6.04 -12.70 -7.98
C LYS A 126 -4.55 -12.71 -7.69
N ILE A 127 -3.99 -11.54 -7.37
CA ILE A 127 -2.57 -11.33 -7.09
C ILE A 127 -2.46 -10.57 -5.78
N GLY A 128 -1.80 -11.16 -4.80
CA GLY A 128 -1.45 -10.49 -3.54
C GLY A 128 0.01 -10.06 -3.57
N LEU A 129 0.27 -8.79 -3.29
CA LEU A 129 1.61 -8.23 -3.13
C LEU A 129 1.87 -7.98 -1.64
N SER A 130 3.06 -8.33 -1.18
CA SER A 130 3.45 -8.15 0.21
C SER A 130 4.97 -8.01 0.35
N ALA A 131 5.42 -7.16 1.26
CA ALA A 131 6.84 -7.01 1.55
C ALA A 131 7.36 -8.20 2.37
N THR A 132 6.86 -8.37 3.57
CA THR A 132 7.31 -9.42 4.51
C THR A 132 6.10 -10.19 5.03
N VAL A 133 6.18 -11.52 4.99
CA VAL A 133 5.10 -12.39 5.47
C VAL A 133 5.69 -13.56 6.21
N SER A 134 5.29 -13.76 7.47
CA SER A 134 5.67 -14.95 8.24
C SER A 134 5.02 -16.22 7.69
N GLU A 135 3.74 -16.13 7.32
CA GLU A 135 2.93 -17.29 6.89
C GLU A 135 2.26 -17.06 5.53
N PRO A 136 2.99 -17.17 4.40
CA PRO A 136 2.45 -16.92 3.06
C PRO A 136 1.26 -17.80 2.70
N ASN A 137 1.21 -19.02 3.23
CA ASN A 137 0.12 -19.97 2.97
C ASN A 137 -1.22 -19.53 3.57
N LEU A 138 -1.22 -18.80 4.70
CA LEU A 138 -2.44 -18.22 5.27
C LEU A 138 -2.99 -17.13 4.36
N ILE A 139 -2.11 -16.26 3.86
CA ILE A 139 -2.50 -15.20 2.92
C ILE A 139 -3.05 -15.80 1.62
N LEU A 140 -2.42 -16.89 1.14
CA LEU A 140 -2.89 -17.57 -0.05
C LEU A 140 -4.28 -18.17 0.15
N LYS A 141 -4.55 -18.78 1.30
CA LYS A 141 -5.89 -19.29 1.66
C LYS A 141 -6.90 -18.15 1.74
N TRP A 142 -6.55 -17.04 2.39
CA TRP A 142 -7.40 -15.87 2.50
C TRP A 142 -7.75 -15.30 1.11
N LEU A 143 -6.76 -15.15 0.23
CA LEU A 143 -6.95 -14.66 -1.14
C LEU A 143 -7.84 -15.58 -1.98
N ASN A 144 -7.81 -16.87 -1.70
CA ASN A 144 -8.61 -17.89 -2.39
C ASN A 144 -9.95 -18.19 -1.71
N SER A 145 -10.24 -17.56 -0.56
CA SER A 145 -11.55 -17.68 0.09
C SER A 145 -12.66 -17.29 -0.90
N GLY A 146 -13.71 -18.10 -0.99
CA GLY A 146 -14.81 -17.91 -1.95
C GLY A 146 -14.60 -18.51 -3.35
N ASN A 147 -13.46 -19.13 -3.64
CA ASN A 147 -13.28 -19.90 -4.88
C ASN A 147 -13.64 -21.38 -4.66
N GLN A 148 -14.38 -21.94 -5.60
CA GLN A 148 -14.59 -23.38 -5.68
C GLN A 148 -13.27 -24.12 -5.90
N LEU A 149 -13.19 -25.35 -5.40
CA LEU A 149 -12.08 -26.30 -5.47
C LEU A 149 -11.35 -26.29 -6.82
N ASN A 150 -10.00 -26.26 -6.81
CA ASN A 150 -9.06 -26.40 -7.94
C ASN A 150 -8.49 -25.12 -8.55
N VAL A 151 -8.26 -24.07 -7.79
CA VAL A 151 -7.46 -22.94 -8.28
C VAL A 151 -5.97 -23.27 -8.12
N LYS A 152 -5.25 -23.33 -9.24
CA LYS A 152 -3.78 -23.39 -9.21
C LYS A 152 -3.24 -22.07 -8.63
N SER A 153 -2.58 -22.16 -7.50
CA SER A 153 -2.00 -21.02 -6.80
C SER A 153 -0.49 -21.22 -6.64
N SER A 154 0.27 -20.17 -6.74
CA SER A 154 1.71 -20.18 -6.54
C SER A 154 2.16 -19.02 -5.66
N ILE A 155 3.20 -19.23 -4.88
CA ILE A 155 3.87 -18.23 -4.07
C ILE A 155 5.21 -17.95 -4.74
N ILE A 156 5.43 -16.70 -5.11
CA ILE A 156 6.72 -16.23 -5.64
C ILE A 156 7.41 -15.47 -4.51
N LYS A 157 8.56 -15.99 -4.07
CA LYS A 157 9.39 -15.35 -3.06
C LYS A 157 10.69 -14.88 -3.71
N GLN A 158 11.09 -13.67 -3.38
CA GLN A 158 12.44 -13.21 -3.67
C GLN A 158 13.30 -13.50 -2.44
N GLU A 159 14.41 -14.18 -2.62
CA GLU A 159 15.42 -14.31 -1.58
C GLU A 159 16.16 -12.99 -1.44
N TRP A 160 16.20 -12.46 -0.20
CA TRP A 160 16.96 -11.25 0.08
C TRP A 160 18.44 -11.60 0.14
N LEU A 161 19.24 -10.97 -0.72
CA LEU A 161 20.70 -11.09 -0.69
C LEU A 161 21.36 -10.25 0.42
N LEU A 162 20.57 -9.40 1.10
CA LEU A 162 21.07 -8.54 2.17
C LEU A 162 20.74 -9.16 3.53
N ASN A 163 21.77 -9.44 4.31
CA ASN A 163 21.64 -9.80 5.72
C ASN A 163 21.64 -8.50 6.54
N PRO A 164 20.50 -8.08 7.11
CA PRO A 164 20.47 -6.90 7.95
C PRO A 164 21.26 -7.15 9.23
N GLU A 165 22.12 -6.21 9.60
CA GLU A 165 22.78 -6.22 10.90
C GLU A 165 21.82 -5.65 11.95
N ILE A 166 21.39 -6.47 12.90
CA ILE A 166 20.50 -6.05 14.00
C ILE A 166 21.37 -5.69 15.20
N LYS A 167 21.30 -4.43 15.63
CA LYS A 167 22.00 -3.92 16.83
C LYS A 167 20.99 -3.44 17.86
N LEU A 168 21.21 -3.86 19.11
CA LEU A 168 20.52 -3.27 20.24
C LEU A 168 21.39 -2.16 20.82
N PRO A 169 20.86 -0.94 21.04
CA PRO A 169 21.63 0.14 21.63
C PRO A 169 22.06 -0.24 23.06
N LYS A 170 23.35 -0.02 23.38
CA LYS A 170 23.90 -0.24 24.72
C LYS A 170 23.85 1.07 25.52
N THR A 171 22.66 1.47 25.91
CA THR A 171 22.52 2.68 26.75
C THR A 171 22.99 2.43 28.18
N LYS A 172 23.74 3.40 28.72
CA LYS A 172 24.10 3.43 30.15
C LYS A 172 23.00 4.04 31.03
N LYS A 173 22.04 4.71 30.43
CA LYS A 173 20.91 5.35 31.11
C LYS A 173 19.82 4.34 31.42
N GLN A 174 19.28 4.36 32.63
CA GLN A 174 18.12 3.52 32.97
C GLN A 174 16.92 3.94 32.14
N ILE A 175 16.24 2.96 31.54
CA ILE A 175 15.01 3.20 30.80
C ILE A 175 13.93 3.57 31.83
N PRO A 176 13.34 4.77 31.77
CA PRO A 176 12.29 5.15 32.72
C PRO A 176 11.06 4.27 32.51
N TRP A 177 10.36 3.94 33.58
CA TRP A 177 9.15 3.11 33.58
C TRP A 177 8.04 3.64 32.65
N SER A 178 8.00 4.96 32.45
CA SER A 178 7.08 5.63 31.52
C SER A 178 7.66 5.83 30.10
N GLY A 179 8.86 5.33 29.85
CA GLY A 179 9.70 5.81 28.76
C GLY A 179 9.67 4.98 27.50
N HIS A 180 8.80 5.34 26.59
CA HIS A 180 8.86 4.85 25.21
C HIS A 180 9.37 5.91 24.22
N SER A 181 9.95 7.02 24.72
CA SER A 181 10.29 8.20 23.90
C SER A 181 11.63 8.10 23.14
N GLY A 182 12.47 7.09 23.45
CA GLY A 182 13.81 6.96 22.85
C GLY A 182 14.84 7.99 23.33
N ILE A 183 14.45 8.96 24.16
CA ILE A 183 15.33 10.05 24.67
C ILE A 183 16.54 9.51 25.45
N PHE A 184 16.40 8.36 26.10
CA PHE A 184 17.50 7.72 26.82
C PHE A 184 18.63 7.23 25.91
N ALA A 185 18.39 7.08 24.61
CA ALA A 185 19.32 6.59 23.59
C ALA A 185 19.75 7.68 22.60
N LEU A 186 19.50 8.96 22.89
CA LEU A 186 19.78 10.08 21.97
C LEU A 186 21.20 10.11 21.46
N ASP A 187 22.18 9.91 22.33
CA ASP A 187 23.61 9.95 21.99
C ASP A 187 23.96 8.84 20.97
N GLU A 188 23.38 7.64 21.16
CA GLU A 188 23.58 6.51 20.25
C GLU A 188 22.83 6.71 18.93
N ILE A 189 21.62 7.26 18.97
CA ILE A 189 20.84 7.58 17.78
C ILE A 189 21.61 8.61 16.94
N LEU A 190 22.11 9.69 17.54
CA LEU A 190 22.88 10.70 16.85
C LEU A 190 24.18 10.14 16.27
N LYS A 191 24.86 9.26 16.99
CA LYS A 191 26.04 8.56 16.50
C LYS A 191 25.73 7.74 15.25
N ILE A 192 24.65 6.94 15.28
CA ILE A 192 24.22 6.14 14.12
C ILE A 192 23.87 7.05 12.93
N ILE A 193 23.19 8.17 13.17
CA ILE A 193 22.88 9.15 12.13
C ILE A 193 24.16 9.69 11.49
N THR A 194 25.15 10.02 12.29
CA THR A 194 26.44 10.58 11.85
C THR A 194 27.28 9.57 11.05
N GLU A 195 27.23 8.31 11.42
CA GLU A 195 28.00 7.23 10.78
C GLU A 195 27.38 6.74 9.45
N ASN A 196 26.12 7.13 9.15
CA ASN A 196 25.41 6.65 7.98
C ASN A 196 24.99 7.80 7.04
N LYS A 197 24.92 7.52 5.74
CA LYS A 197 24.50 8.50 4.71
C LYS A 197 23.03 8.86 4.83
N THR A 198 22.20 7.90 5.18
CA THR A 198 20.75 8.07 5.35
C THR A 198 20.27 7.20 6.49
N THR A 199 19.58 7.80 7.44
CA THR A 199 19.01 7.10 8.60
C THR A 199 17.52 7.41 8.71
N ILE A 200 16.69 6.39 8.86
CA ILE A 200 15.25 6.56 9.15
C ILE A 200 15.00 6.13 10.59
N VAL A 201 14.45 7.02 11.39
CA VAL A 201 14.12 6.76 12.79
C VAL A 201 12.60 6.62 12.92
N PHE A 202 12.13 5.40 13.19
CA PHE A 202 10.71 5.14 13.40
C PHE A 202 10.32 5.27 14.87
N VAL A 203 9.16 5.86 15.11
CA VAL A 203 8.53 5.97 16.43
C VAL A 203 7.05 5.62 16.35
N ASN A 204 6.45 5.22 17.47
CA ASN A 204 5.09 4.69 17.48
C ASN A 204 4.00 5.77 17.37
N THR A 205 4.29 7.01 17.79
CA THR A 205 3.28 8.08 17.81
C THR A 205 3.84 9.38 17.24
N ARG A 206 2.92 10.25 16.74
CA ARG A 206 3.26 11.59 16.24
C ARG A 206 3.93 12.44 17.33
N ALA A 207 3.40 12.41 18.55
CA ALA A 207 3.97 13.14 19.66
C ALA A 207 5.42 12.70 19.97
N GLN A 208 5.69 11.40 19.91
CA GLN A 208 7.05 10.88 20.07
C GLN A 208 7.98 11.34 18.95
N SER A 209 7.49 11.42 17.72
CA SER A 209 8.30 11.91 16.59
C SER A 209 8.68 13.38 16.74
N GLU A 210 7.76 14.22 17.21
CA GLU A 210 8.05 15.64 17.46
C GLU A 210 9.01 15.84 18.62
N ILE A 211 8.79 15.14 19.75
CA ILE A 211 9.67 15.22 20.91
C ILE A 211 11.09 14.74 20.55
N LEU A 212 11.20 13.58 19.89
CA LEU A 212 12.50 13.03 19.51
C LEU A 212 13.21 13.94 18.51
N PHE A 213 12.48 14.49 17.54
CA PHE A 213 13.00 15.46 16.58
C PHE A 213 13.59 16.69 17.26
N GLN A 214 12.85 17.30 18.22
CA GLN A 214 13.31 18.45 18.97
C GLN A 214 14.57 18.15 19.78
N GLU A 215 14.62 17.00 20.44
CA GLU A 215 15.76 16.61 21.25
C GLU A 215 17.00 16.31 20.39
N ILE A 216 16.84 15.62 19.25
CA ILE A 216 17.94 15.40 18.30
C ILE A 216 18.41 16.74 17.73
N TRP A 217 17.46 17.61 17.36
CA TRP A 217 17.80 18.95 16.82
C TRP A 217 18.60 19.77 17.80
N ARG A 218 18.30 19.70 19.11
CA ARG A 218 18.99 20.44 20.17
C ARG A 218 20.45 20.03 20.34
N ILE A 219 20.76 18.75 20.09
CA ILE A 219 22.13 18.20 20.20
C ILE A 219 22.86 18.09 18.86
N ASN A 220 22.26 18.58 17.78
CA ASN A 220 22.80 18.53 16.42
C ASN A 220 23.85 19.63 16.18
N GLU A 221 25.00 19.55 16.82
CA GLU A 221 26.10 20.52 16.70
C GLU A 221 26.68 20.54 15.26
N ASN A 222 26.57 19.45 14.52
CA ASN A 222 27.11 19.31 13.17
C ASN A 222 26.17 19.81 12.06
N ASN A 223 25.02 20.41 12.40
CA ASN A 223 24.03 20.88 11.45
C ASN A 223 23.61 19.82 10.41
N LEU A 224 23.46 18.58 10.82
CA LEU A 224 22.99 17.50 9.94
C LEU A 224 21.57 17.82 9.46
N PRO A 225 21.24 17.55 8.19
CA PRO A 225 19.89 17.75 7.66
C PRO A 225 18.95 16.70 8.23
N ILE A 226 18.13 17.09 9.22
CA ILE A 226 17.16 16.21 9.88
C ILE A 226 15.76 16.71 9.51
N ALA A 227 14.88 15.79 9.07
CA ALA A 227 13.52 16.09 8.72
C ALA A 227 12.54 15.28 9.56
N LEU A 228 11.43 15.89 9.91
CA LEU A 228 10.29 15.24 10.58
C LEU A 228 9.24 14.87 9.55
N HIS A 229 8.68 13.65 9.65
CA HIS A 229 7.60 13.21 8.76
C HIS A 229 6.51 12.48 9.53
N HIS A 230 5.28 13.03 9.51
CA HIS A 230 4.07 12.35 10.01
C HIS A 230 2.79 12.93 9.39
N GLY A 231 1.68 12.21 9.56
CA GLY A 231 0.41 12.52 8.89
C GLY A 231 -0.27 13.84 9.28
N SER A 232 0.16 14.53 10.36
CA SER A 232 -0.39 15.84 10.77
C SER A 232 0.33 17.04 10.16
N LEU A 233 1.47 16.83 9.51
CA LEU A 233 2.17 17.90 8.79
C LEU A 233 1.36 18.34 7.57
N SER A 234 1.45 19.61 7.22
CA SER A 234 0.86 20.13 5.97
C SER A 234 1.50 19.47 4.74
N LYS A 235 0.82 19.54 3.59
CA LYS A 235 1.38 18.96 2.35
C LYS A 235 2.70 19.63 1.92
N GLU A 236 2.89 20.87 2.28
CA GLU A 236 4.10 21.67 1.96
C GLU A 236 5.28 21.28 2.86
N GLN A 237 5.00 20.82 4.09
CA GLN A 237 6.02 20.38 5.05
C GLN A 237 6.42 18.89 4.89
N ARG A 238 5.68 18.12 4.11
CA ARG A 238 5.94 16.73 3.77
C ARG A 238 6.67 16.59 2.44
#